data_5b3f6a6f346e9f9c03b4e060d6b05275
#
_entry.id   5b3f6a6f346e9f9c03b4e060d6b05275
#
_cell.length_a   1.000
_cell.length_b   1.000
_cell.length_c   1.000
_cell.angle_alpha   90.00
_cell.angle_beta   90.00
_cell.angle_gamma   90.00
#
_symmetry.space_group_name_H-M   'P 1'
#
loop_
_entity.id
_entity.type
_entity.pdbx_description
1 polymer ?
#
loop_
_entity_poly.entity_id
_entity_poly.type
_entity_poly.pdbx_seq_one_letter_code
_entity_poly.pdbx_strand_id
1 'polypeptide(L)'
;MTDYTIRPMTIEDYEEVYALWTHIQGFGIRSIDDSKEDIVRFLERNPNTSAVAICDNKIVGNILCGHDGRQGSFYHVCVAKDYRRHGIATKMAVFCMRALQDAGINKITLIAFSENEGGNAFWRKIGWTSRSDDVNYYEFVLNENNITKFVQGE
;
A
#
# COMPACT_ATOMS: atom_id res chain seq x y z
N MET A 1 12.20 -10.18 -19.95
CA MET A 1 12.14 -10.34 -18.49
C MET A 1 12.49 -9.03 -17.82
N THR A 2 11.69 -8.61 -16.90
CA THR A 2 11.85 -7.33 -16.23
C THR A 2 12.60 -7.52 -14.91
N ASP A 3 13.75 -6.86 -14.78
CA ASP A 3 14.50 -6.87 -13.53
C ASP A 3 14.04 -5.71 -12.67
N TYR A 4 13.75 -5.99 -11.41
CA TYR A 4 13.32 -4.98 -10.47
C TYR A 4 13.91 -5.25 -9.09
N THR A 5 13.96 -4.22 -8.28
CA THR A 5 14.41 -4.33 -6.89
C THR A 5 13.36 -3.78 -5.95
N ILE A 6 13.34 -4.32 -4.73
CA ILE A 6 12.45 -3.85 -3.67
C ILE A 6 13.33 -3.26 -2.58
N ARG A 7 12.97 -2.07 -2.11
CA ARG A 7 13.66 -1.46 -0.97
C ARG A 7 12.66 -0.68 -0.10
N PRO A 8 13.07 -0.30 1.10
CA PRO A 8 12.20 0.54 1.93
C PRO A 8 11.90 1.87 1.24
N MET A 9 10.67 2.34 1.37
CA MET A 9 10.29 3.67 0.94
C MET A 9 10.88 4.72 1.86
N THR A 10 11.40 5.80 1.30
CA THR A 10 11.85 6.96 2.06
C THR A 10 11.07 8.18 1.62
N ILE A 11 11.21 9.29 2.35
CA ILE A 11 10.46 10.51 2.01
C ILE A 11 10.88 11.11 0.66
N GLU A 12 12.12 10.85 0.23
CA GLU A 12 12.58 11.27 -1.09
C GLU A 12 11.79 10.63 -2.22
N ASP A 13 11.11 9.52 -1.94
CA ASP A 13 10.29 8.84 -2.95
C ASP A 13 8.90 9.44 -3.10
N TYR A 14 8.51 10.36 -2.21
CA TYR A 14 7.12 10.79 -2.12
C TYR A 14 6.55 11.30 -3.45
N GLU A 15 7.25 12.20 -4.13
CA GLU A 15 6.73 12.79 -5.35
C GLU A 15 6.48 11.74 -6.43
N GLU A 16 7.41 10.82 -6.57
CA GLU A 16 7.30 9.77 -7.58
C GLU A 16 6.21 8.75 -7.22
N VAL A 17 6.11 8.42 -5.93
CA VAL A 17 5.06 7.52 -5.43
C VAL A 17 3.69 8.19 -5.60
N TYR A 18 3.57 9.46 -5.25
CA TYR A 18 2.30 10.18 -5.41
C TYR A 18 1.88 10.20 -6.89
N ALA A 19 2.82 10.45 -7.79
CA ALA A 19 2.55 10.41 -9.22
C ALA A 19 2.06 9.02 -9.65
N LEU A 20 2.66 7.96 -9.11
CA LEU A 20 2.19 6.60 -9.39
C LEU A 20 0.73 6.43 -8.96
N TRP A 21 0.38 6.86 -7.74
CA TRP A 21 -1.01 6.75 -7.26
C TRP A 21 -1.99 7.43 -8.19
N THR A 22 -1.62 8.59 -8.75
CA THR A 22 -2.52 9.37 -9.62
C THR A 22 -2.77 8.71 -10.97
N HIS A 23 -2.05 7.63 -11.28
CA HIS A 23 -2.23 6.88 -12.53
C HIS A 23 -2.99 5.57 -12.31
N ILE A 24 -3.42 5.27 -11.08
CA ILE A 24 -4.15 4.03 -10.77
C ILE A 24 -5.64 4.37 -10.72
N GLN A 25 -6.38 3.90 -11.72
CA GLN A 25 -7.82 4.17 -11.78
C GLN A 25 -8.53 3.65 -10.55
N GLY A 26 -9.41 4.46 -9.97
CA GLY A 26 -10.19 4.09 -8.80
C GLY A 26 -9.44 4.20 -7.48
N PHE A 27 -8.17 4.59 -7.54
CA PHE A 27 -7.36 4.76 -6.33
C PHE A 27 -7.92 5.91 -5.49
N GLY A 28 -8.13 5.69 -4.20
CA GLY A 28 -8.64 6.72 -3.31
C GLY A 28 -7.49 7.48 -2.66
N ILE A 29 -7.37 8.75 -2.98
CA ILE A 29 -6.33 9.61 -2.41
C ILE A 29 -6.99 10.56 -1.41
N ARG A 30 -6.48 10.58 -0.17
CA ARG A 30 -6.98 11.44 0.90
C ARG A 30 -6.16 12.72 0.96
N SER A 31 -6.86 13.85 1.05
CA SER A 31 -6.21 15.15 0.94
C SER A 31 -5.21 15.42 2.07
N ILE A 32 -5.47 14.94 3.28
CA ILE A 32 -4.56 15.13 4.42
C ILE A 32 -3.67 13.92 4.61
N ASP A 33 -4.25 12.73 4.75
CA ASP A 33 -3.47 11.53 5.07
C ASP A 33 -2.41 11.22 4.03
N ASP A 34 -2.67 11.54 2.76
CA ASP A 34 -1.74 11.28 1.67
C ASP A 34 -0.92 12.50 1.28
N SER A 35 -1.00 13.58 2.05
CA SER A 35 -0.12 14.73 1.85
C SER A 35 1.31 14.37 2.20
N LYS A 36 2.26 15.14 1.67
CA LYS A 36 3.67 14.89 1.97
C LYS A 36 3.95 14.96 3.46
N GLU A 37 3.36 15.95 4.15
CA GLU A 37 3.54 16.12 5.58
C GLU A 37 3.10 14.88 6.37
N ASP A 38 1.93 14.34 6.03
CA ASP A 38 1.41 13.18 6.75
C ASP A 38 2.12 11.89 6.37
N ILE A 39 2.57 11.75 5.13
CA ILE A 39 3.38 10.60 4.74
C ILE A 39 4.75 10.63 5.43
N VAL A 40 5.36 11.82 5.58
CA VAL A 40 6.59 11.95 6.38
C VAL A 40 6.35 11.40 7.78
N ARG A 41 5.27 11.85 8.43
CA ARG A 41 4.95 11.41 9.78
C ARG A 41 4.73 9.90 9.85
N PHE A 42 4.03 9.36 8.86
CA PHE A 42 3.79 7.91 8.77
C PHE A 42 5.11 7.13 8.67
N LEU A 43 5.99 7.56 7.79
CA LEU A 43 7.27 6.88 7.57
C LEU A 43 8.22 7.03 8.79
N GLU A 44 8.16 8.16 9.49
CA GLU A 44 8.95 8.34 10.70
C GLU A 44 8.46 7.44 11.83
N ARG A 45 7.14 7.29 11.96
CA ARG A 45 6.56 6.38 12.95
C ARG A 45 6.86 4.91 12.63
N ASN A 46 6.92 4.58 11.34
CA ASN A 46 7.07 3.21 10.86
C ASN A 46 8.28 3.12 9.91
N PRO A 47 9.51 3.24 10.44
CA PRO A 47 10.69 3.21 9.58
C PRO A 47 10.90 1.84 8.97
N ASN A 48 11.28 1.82 7.69
CA ASN A 48 11.72 0.63 6.96
C ASN A 48 10.64 -0.44 6.74
N THR A 49 9.35 -0.12 6.93
CA THR A 49 8.29 -1.11 6.75
C THR A 49 7.51 -0.94 5.45
N SER A 50 7.51 0.25 4.85
CA SER A 50 6.88 0.48 3.55
C SER A 50 7.85 0.13 2.43
N ALA A 51 7.33 -0.24 1.26
CA ALA A 51 8.14 -0.72 0.15
C ALA A 51 7.89 0.07 -1.13
N VAL A 52 8.96 0.23 -1.90
CA VAL A 52 8.85 0.64 -3.30
C VAL A 52 9.55 -0.41 -4.16
N ALA A 53 9.00 -0.61 -5.36
CA ALA A 53 9.60 -1.45 -6.38
C ALA A 53 10.20 -0.56 -7.45
N ILE A 54 11.45 -0.80 -7.79
CA ILE A 54 12.21 0.01 -8.75
C ILE A 54 12.50 -0.84 -9.98
N CYS A 55 12.16 -0.32 -11.14
CA CYS A 55 12.48 -0.94 -12.42
C CYS A 55 12.89 0.16 -13.39
N ASP A 56 14.01 -0.04 -14.09
CA ASP A 56 14.52 0.95 -15.04
C ASP A 56 14.68 2.34 -14.41
N ASN A 57 15.18 2.38 -13.18
CA ASN A 57 15.41 3.59 -12.39
C ASN A 57 14.15 4.38 -12.06
N LYS A 58 12.98 3.76 -12.11
CA LYS A 58 11.76 4.44 -11.72
C LYS A 58 10.93 3.56 -10.79
N ILE A 59 10.14 4.21 -9.95
CA ILE A 59 9.25 3.51 -9.02
C ILE A 59 8.04 3.01 -9.79
N VAL A 60 7.85 1.70 -9.76
CA VAL A 60 6.75 1.06 -10.48
C VAL A 60 5.77 0.37 -9.54
N GLY A 61 6.04 0.37 -8.25
CA GLY A 61 5.13 -0.21 -7.25
C GLY A 61 5.38 0.38 -5.88
N ASN A 62 4.35 0.29 -5.03
CA ASN A 62 4.40 0.82 -3.68
C ASN A 62 3.44 0.08 -2.76
N ILE A 63 3.85 -0.12 -1.52
CA ILE A 63 2.99 -0.50 -0.41
C ILE A 63 3.33 0.41 0.76
N LEU A 64 2.32 1.12 1.28
CA LEU A 64 2.46 1.75 2.58
C LEU A 64 2.16 0.71 3.63
N CYS A 65 3.10 0.50 4.54
CA CYS A 65 2.97 -0.52 5.57
C CYS A 65 3.38 0.06 6.92
N GLY A 66 2.52 -0.09 7.90
CA GLY A 66 2.82 0.37 9.24
C GLY A 66 2.15 -0.49 10.29
N HIS A 67 2.38 -0.16 11.56
CA HIS A 67 1.78 -0.87 12.68
C HIS A 67 1.61 0.06 13.87
N ASP A 68 0.74 -0.36 14.78
CA ASP A 68 0.45 0.38 16.00
C ASP A 68 1.10 -0.23 17.25
N GLY A 69 2.05 -1.15 17.08
CA GLY A 69 2.69 -1.92 18.16
C GLY A 69 1.97 -3.24 18.44
N ARG A 70 0.80 -3.45 17.86
CA ARG A 70 0.02 -4.67 18.06
C ARG A 70 -0.29 -5.36 16.73
N GLN A 71 -0.70 -4.59 15.72
CA GLN A 71 -1.14 -5.12 14.43
C GLN A 71 -0.66 -4.22 13.32
N GLY A 72 -0.32 -4.82 12.19
CA GLY A 72 0.11 -4.09 11.01
C GLY A 72 -1.03 -3.88 10.02
N SER A 73 -0.79 -2.98 9.09
CA SER A 73 -1.74 -2.66 8.02
C SER A 73 -1.00 -2.31 6.74
N PHE A 74 -1.59 -2.70 5.61
CA PHE A 74 -1.17 -2.23 4.29
C PHE A 74 -2.12 -1.17 3.80
N TYR A 75 -1.57 -0.15 3.15
CA TYR A 75 -2.34 0.89 2.46
C TYR A 75 -1.74 1.08 1.07
N HIS A 76 -2.57 1.49 0.13
CA HIS A 76 -2.12 1.92 -1.20
C HIS A 76 -1.22 0.92 -1.90
N VAL A 77 -1.61 -0.36 -1.87
CA VAL A 77 -0.87 -1.40 -2.59
C VAL A 77 -1.10 -1.21 -4.08
N CYS A 78 -0.06 -0.97 -4.84
CA CYS A 78 -0.21 -0.74 -6.27
C CYS A 78 1.05 -1.12 -7.05
N VAL A 79 0.82 -1.49 -8.32
CA VAL A 79 1.89 -1.70 -9.31
C VAL A 79 1.42 -1.04 -10.59
N ALA A 80 2.32 -0.30 -11.24
CA ALA A 80 2.02 0.36 -12.51
C ALA A 80 1.56 -0.69 -13.53
N LYS A 81 0.57 -0.32 -14.34
CA LYS A 81 -0.12 -1.23 -15.23
C LYS A 81 0.82 -2.06 -16.10
N ASP A 82 1.83 -1.41 -16.69
CA ASP A 82 2.74 -2.07 -17.62
C ASP A 82 3.73 -3.03 -16.94
N TYR A 83 3.77 -3.02 -15.60
CA TYR A 83 4.70 -3.84 -14.83
C TYR A 83 3.99 -4.94 -14.05
N ARG A 84 2.70 -5.11 -14.25
CA ARG A 84 1.93 -6.16 -13.58
C ARG A 84 2.26 -7.54 -14.15
N ARG A 85 1.94 -8.58 -13.38
CA ARG A 85 2.15 -9.99 -13.73
C ARG A 85 3.62 -10.40 -13.78
N HIS A 86 4.48 -9.70 -13.03
CA HIS A 86 5.89 -10.04 -12.88
C HIS A 86 6.25 -10.42 -11.44
N GLY A 87 5.24 -10.59 -10.57
CA GLY A 87 5.48 -10.97 -9.18
C GLY A 87 5.87 -9.81 -8.27
N ILE A 88 5.80 -8.56 -8.76
CA ILE A 88 6.25 -7.39 -8.00
C ILE A 88 5.42 -7.20 -6.74
N ALA A 89 4.09 -7.27 -6.85
CA ALA A 89 3.21 -7.08 -5.70
C ALA A 89 3.46 -8.14 -4.63
N THR A 90 3.64 -9.39 -5.03
CA THR A 90 3.93 -10.49 -4.10
C THR A 90 5.25 -10.22 -3.36
N LYS A 91 6.29 -9.82 -4.08
CA LYS A 91 7.58 -9.58 -3.45
C LYS A 91 7.57 -8.37 -2.53
N MET A 92 6.84 -7.30 -2.90
CA MET A 92 6.66 -6.17 -2.01
C MET A 92 5.92 -6.59 -0.74
N ALA A 93 4.84 -7.37 -0.88
CA ALA A 93 4.07 -7.84 0.28
C ALA A 93 4.94 -8.67 1.21
N VAL A 94 5.74 -9.59 0.67
CA VAL A 94 6.65 -10.40 1.48
C VAL A 94 7.68 -9.52 2.20
N PHE A 95 8.23 -8.53 1.49
CA PHE A 95 9.19 -7.59 2.09
C PHE A 95 8.57 -6.90 3.30
N CYS A 96 7.37 -6.34 3.15
CA CYS A 96 6.69 -5.63 4.21
C CYS A 96 6.31 -6.56 5.37
N MET A 97 5.86 -7.77 5.07
CA MET A 97 5.49 -8.74 6.09
C MET A 97 6.69 -9.15 6.93
N ARG A 98 7.85 -9.33 6.29
CA ARG A 98 9.09 -9.63 7.02
C ARG A 98 9.52 -8.48 7.92
N ALA A 99 9.39 -7.24 7.43
CA ALA A 99 9.71 -6.07 8.24
C ALA A 99 8.83 -5.99 9.48
N LEU A 100 7.53 -6.31 9.33
CA LEU A 100 6.62 -6.35 10.46
C LEU A 100 6.97 -7.47 11.43
N GLN A 101 7.32 -8.65 10.92
CA GLN A 101 7.76 -9.76 11.77
C GLN A 101 9.00 -9.39 12.59
N ASP A 102 9.95 -8.70 11.94
CA ASP A 102 11.16 -8.23 12.64
C ASP A 102 10.83 -7.20 13.72
N ALA A 103 9.73 -6.48 13.56
CA ALA A 103 9.26 -5.53 14.58
C ALA A 103 8.39 -6.19 15.65
N GLY A 104 8.20 -7.51 15.60
CA GLY A 104 7.42 -8.24 16.60
C GLY A 104 5.93 -8.26 16.35
N ILE A 105 5.49 -7.91 15.16
CA ILE A 105 4.07 -7.89 14.80
C ILE A 105 3.66 -9.28 14.31
N ASN A 106 2.54 -9.77 14.81
CA ASN A 106 2.09 -11.14 14.53
C ASN A 106 0.86 -11.24 13.63
N LYS A 107 0.26 -10.12 13.27
CA LYS A 107 -0.94 -10.10 12.44
C LYS A 107 -0.99 -8.82 11.62
N ILE A 108 -1.45 -8.94 10.40
CA ILE A 108 -1.58 -7.80 9.49
C ILE A 108 -2.96 -7.85 8.83
N THR A 109 -3.52 -6.67 8.59
CA THR A 109 -4.81 -6.54 7.90
C THR A 109 -4.68 -5.57 6.75
N LEU A 110 -5.65 -5.65 5.83
CA LEU A 110 -5.83 -4.64 4.80
C LEU A 110 -7.31 -4.54 4.47
N ILE A 111 -7.67 -3.43 3.86
CA ILE A 111 -9.02 -3.19 3.39
C ILE A 111 -8.94 -3.01 1.88
N ALA A 112 -9.75 -3.78 1.16
CA ALA A 112 -9.86 -3.67 -0.29
C ALA A 112 -11.32 -3.43 -0.64
N PHE A 113 -11.56 -2.61 -1.66
CA PHE A 113 -12.92 -2.41 -2.14
C PHE A 113 -13.47 -3.73 -2.67
N SER A 114 -14.73 -4.02 -2.32
CA SER A 114 -15.36 -5.27 -2.74
C SER A 114 -15.44 -5.40 -4.26
N GLU A 115 -15.50 -4.28 -4.97
CA GLU A 115 -15.56 -4.26 -6.43
C GLU A 115 -14.22 -4.56 -7.10
N ASN A 116 -13.12 -4.51 -6.36
CA ASN A 116 -11.79 -4.79 -6.88
C ASN A 116 -11.57 -6.31 -6.93
N GLU A 117 -12.16 -6.96 -7.93
CA GLU A 117 -12.11 -8.42 -8.04
C GLU A 117 -10.69 -8.95 -8.19
N GLY A 118 -9.88 -8.28 -9.00
CA GLY A 118 -8.50 -8.68 -9.22
C GLY A 118 -7.66 -8.58 -7.96
N GLY A 119 -7.80 -7.48 -7.23
CA GLY A 119 -7.08 -7.30 -5.97
C GLY A 119 -7.51 -8.32 -4.93
N ASN A 120 -8.82 -8.55 -4.80
CA ASN A 120 -9.31 -9.52 -3.83
C ASN A 120 -8.84 -10.93 -4.17
N ALA A 121 -8.84 -11.31 -5.45
CA ALA A 121 -8.34 -12.60 -5.90
C ALA A 121 -6.84 -12.74 -5.60
N PHE A 122 -6.08 -11.66 -5.80
CA PHE A 122 -4.65 -11.66 -5.52
C PHE A 122 -4.37 -11.99 -4.05
N TRP A 123 -5.06 -11.31 -3.12
CA TRP A 123 -4.82 -11.54 -1.68
C TRP A 123 -5.13 -12.98 -1.28
N ARG A 124 -6.24 -13.52 -1.77
CA ARG A 124 -6.58 -14.93 -1.49
C ARG A 124 -5.53 -15.88 -2.07
N LYS A 125 -5.05 -15.60 -3.28
CA LYS A 125 -4.07 -16.43 -3.95
C LYS A 125 -2.76 -16.53 -3.18
N ILE A 126 -2.31 -15.43 -2.58
CA ILE A 126 -1.06 -15.41 -1.83
C ILE A 126 -1.23 -15.79 -0.36
N GLY A 127 -2.41 -16.28 0.02
CA GLY A 127 -2.62 -16.89 1.32
C GLY A 127 -3.31 -16.06 2.38
N TRP A 128 -3.82 -14.89 2.02
CA TRP A 128 -4.58 -14.07 2.96
C TRP A 128 -6.02 -14.58 3.08
N THR A 129 -6.57 -14.46 4.28
CA THR A 129 -7.92 -14.94 4.59
C THR A 129 -8.90 -13.78 4.58
N SER A 130 -9.96 -13.91 3.80
CA SER A 130 -11.05 -12.93 3.84
C SER A 130 -11.87 -13.12 5.11
N ARG A 131 -12.11 -12.03 5.83
CA ARG A 131 -12.94 -12.05 7.04
C ARG A 131 -14.24 -11.29 6.85
N SER A 132 -14.62 -11.03 5.60
CA SER A 132 -15.80 -10.20 5.27
C SER A 132 -17.10 -10.75 5.81
N ASP A 133 -17.18 -12.08 5.98
CA ASP A 133 -18.40 -12.71 6.50
C ASP A 133 -18.49 -12.67 8.04
N ASP A 134 -17.37 -12.38 8.71
CA ASP A 134 -17.28 -12.50 10.17
C ASP A 134 -17.31 -11.16 10.89
N VAL A 135 -16.93 -10.08 10.22
CA VAL A 135 -16.74 -8.78 10.87
C VAL A 135 -17.44 -7.69 10.09
N ASN A 136 -17.90 -6.68 10.81
CA ASN A 136 -18.38 -5.44 10.21
C ASN A 136 -17.27 -4.41 10.34
N TYR A 137 -17.08 -3.63 9.29
CA TYR A 137 -16.11 -2.56 9.28
C TYR A 137 -16.81 -1.24 9.55
N TYR A 138 -16.30 -0.47 10.52
CA TYR A 138 -16.80 0.86 10.82
C TYR A 138 -15.69 1.87 10.71
N GLU A 139 -16.01 3.04 10.18
CA GLU A 139 -15.05 4.14 10.16
C GLU A 139 -15.72 5.44 10.57
N PHE A 140 -14.92 6.36 11.09
CA PHE A 140 -15.38 7.69 11.43
C PHE A 140 -14.25 8.65 11.05
N VAL A 141 -14.54 9.66 10.23
CA VAL A 141 -13.55 10.65 9.79
C VAL A 141 -13.45 11.73 10.85
N LEU A 142 -12.29 11.83 11.51
CA LEU A 142 -12.08 12.79 12.61
C LEU A 142 -11.83 14.22 12.12
N ASN A 143 -11.28 14.38 10.93
CA ASN A 143 -11.04 15.68 10.34
C ASN A 143 -11.80 15.75 9.02
N GLU A 144 -12.85 16.56 8.98
CA GLU A 144 -13.73 16.65 7.81
C GLU A 144 -13.04 17.22 6.57
N ASN A 145 -11.85 17.83 6.73
CA ASN A 145 -11.06 18.32 5.62
C ASN A 145 -10.21 17.21 4.96
N ASN A 146 -10.18 16.03 5.56
CA ASN A 146 -9.47 14.88 5.01
C ASN A 146 -10.39 14.18 4.00
N ILE A 147 -10.43 14.73 2.80
CA ILE A 147 -11.39 14.32 1.77
C ILE A 147 -10.74 13.31 0.84
N THR A 148 -11.48 12.22 0.56
CA THR A 148 -11.04 11.20 -0.40
C THR A 148 -11.51 11.56 -1.79
N LYS A 149 -10.60 11.58 -2.74
CA LYS A 149 -10.91 11.72 -4.16
C LYS A 149 -10.43 10.47 -4.88
N PHE A 150 -11.28 9.96 -5.76
CA PHE A 150 -10.93 8.76 -6.53
C PHE A 150 -10.33 9.18 -7.86
N VAL A 151 -9.21 8.54 -8.21
CA VAL A 151 -8.53 8.79 -9.46
C VAL A 151 -9.42 8.32 -10.61
N GLN A 152 -9.67 9.23 -11.56
CA GLN A 152 -10.41 8.89 -12.78
C GLN A 152 -9.43 8.29 -13.77
N GLY A 153 -9.82 7.19 -14.35
CA GLY A 153 -8.95 6.45 -15.22
C GLY A 153 -8.60 7.18 -16.49
N GLU A 154 -7.56 6.78 -17.10
CA GLU A 154 -7.17 7.22 -18.44
C GLU A 154 -7.40 6.13 -19.43
#